data_01944a1ea2c55a0164bc63ab3ba4774b
#
_entry.id   01944a1ea2c55a0164bc63ab3ba4774b
#
_cell.length_a   1.000
_cell.length_b   1.000
_cell.length_c   1.000
_cell.angle_alpha   90.00
_cell.angle_beta   90.00
_cell.angle_gamma   90.00
#
_symmetry.space_group_name_H-M   'P 1'
#
loop_
_entity.id
_entity.type
_entity.pdbx_description
1 polymer ?
#
loop_
_entity_poly.entity_id
_entity_poly.type
_entity_poly.pdbx_seq_one_letter_code
_entity_poly.pdbx_strand_id
1 'polypeptide(L)'
;NSYYNNKLGDKEDYCIYTDTDSVFYSAIPLVKKDFPNADLTDDKFMTEKILETAEVVQDYINKSYDLFAKKFLNIDEHRFDIKQECVAKSAFWVTKKRYGQWIINDGGIVCDRLDVKGLDIVRSSFPPAMRKLMTGVLQDILGNVDKDSIDEDILKFKKEMKTSDIQDIALPTGVRKLTKFKDKTPRGA
;
A
#
# COMPACT_ATOMS: atom_id res chain seq x y z
N ASN A 1 2.65 19.03 3.39
CA ASN A 1 1.90 19.64 4.50
C ASN A 1 1.53 21.11 4.25
N SER A 2 2.44 21.98 3.73
CA SER A 2 2.17 23.44 3.59
C SER A 2 0.87 23.76 2.86
N TYR A 3 0.55 23.05 1.77
CA TYR A 3 -0.72 23.24 1.05
C TYR A 3 -1.93 22.93 1.94
N TYR A 4 -1.91 21.79 2.63
CA TYR A 4 -2.98 21.35 3.54
C TYR A 4 -3.19 22.35 4.68
N ASN A 5 -2.11 22.69 5.38
CA ASN A 5 -2.16 23.58 6.52
C ASN A 5 -2.70 24.96 6.15
N ASN A 6 -2.31 25.48 4.98
CA ASN A 6 -2.85 26.75 4.48
C ASN A 6 -4.35 26.65 4.15
N LYS A 7 -4.78 25.54 3.53
CA LYS A 7 -6.19 25.34 3.15
C LYS A 7 -7.08 25.03 4.34
N LEU A 8 -6.61 24.22 5.30
CA LEU A 8 -7.39 23.79 6.47
C LEU A 8 -7.30 24.80 7.63
N GLY A 9 -6.25 25.61 7.69
CA GLY A 9 -6.02 26.61 8.74
C GLY A 9 -5.45 26.01 10.03
N ASP A 10 -4.70 24.92 9.91
CA ASP A 10 -4.07 24.21 11.03
C ASP A 10 -2.57 23.99 10.80
N LYS A 11 -1.93 23.15 11.61
CA LYS A 11 -0.50 22.82 11.53
C LYS A 11 -0.27 21.30 11.67
N GLU A 12 -1.25 20.50 11.28
CA GLU A 12 -1.19 19.04 11.37
C GLU A 12 -0.28 18.43 10.30
N ASP A 13 0.19 17.21 10.55
CA ASP A 13 0.95 16.43 9.60
C ASP A 13 0.02 15.47 8.84
N TYR A 14 -0.23 15.79 7.58
CA TYR A 14 -1.08 15.01 6.68
C TYR A 14 -0.29 14.00 5.83
N CYS A 15 1.04 14.04 5.90
CA CYS A 15 1.90 13.09 5.22
C CYS A 15 1.98 11.80 6.04
N ILE A 16 1.44 10.71 5.48
CA ILE A 16 1.41 9.41 6.14
C ILE A 16 2.75 8.70 5.98
N TYR A 17 3.32 8.73 4.77
CA TYR A 17 4.55 8.03 4.45
C TYR A 17 5.25 8.65 3.24
N THR A 18 6.57 8.65 3.24
CA THR A 18 7.41 9.05 2.11
C THR A 18 8.50 8.02 1.86
N ASP A 19 8.77 7.73 0.60
CA ASP A 19 9.90 6.88 0.22
C ASP A 19 10.54 7.40 -1.07
N THR A 20 11.78 7.86 -0.95
CA THR A 20 12.65 8.37 -2.02
C THR A 20 11.99 9.48 -2.86
N ASP A 21 11.08 9.16 -3.74
CA ASP A 21 10.43 10.03 -4.72
C ASP A 21 8.89 10.00 -4.65
N SER A 22 8.33 9.32 -3.66
CA SER A 22 6.88 9.20 -3.48
C SER A 22 6.42 9.74 -2.13
N VAL A 23 5.17 10.22 -2.10
CA VAL A 23 4.49 10.69 -0.90
C VAL A 23 3.08 10.10 -0.82
N PHE A 24 2.74 9.58 0.35
CA PHE A 24 1.40 9.11 0.70
C PHE A 24 0.77 10.09 1.68
N TYR A 25 -0.42 10.53 1.40
CA TYR A 25 -1.19 11.44 2.25
C TYR A 25 -2.67 11.09 2.24
N SER A 26 -3.40 11.52 3.27
CA SER A 26 -4.84 11.38 3.31
C SER A 26 -5.50 12.56 2.59
N ALA A 27 -6.28 12.30 1.56
CA ALA A 27 -7.09 13.35 0.90
C ALA A 27 -8.40 13.66 1.65
N ILE A 28 -8.83 12.79 2.57
CA ILE A 28 -10.09 12.92 3.30
C ILE A 28 -10.28 14.30 3.97
N PRO A 29 -9.29 14.89 4.65
CA PRO A 29 -9.48 16.21 5.28
C PRO A 29 -9.82 17.32 4.29
N LEU A 30 -9.22 17.30 3.09
CA LEU A 30 -9.52 18.27 2.03
C LEU A 30 -10.92 18.04 1.44
N VAL A 31 -11.27 16.78 1.16
CA VAL A 31 -12.61 16.42 0.65
C VAL A 31 -13.69 16.82 1.65
N LYS A 32 -13.50 16.54 2.94
CA LYS A 32 -14.44 16.97 4.00
C LYS A 32 -14.59 18.48 4.09
N LYS A 33 -13.51 19.24 3.88
CA LYS A 33 -13.55 20.69 3.88
C LYS A 33 -14.39 21.24 2.72
N ASP A 34 -14.16 20.70 1.52
CA ASP A 34 -14.80 21.19 0.31
C ASP A 34 -16.24 20.63 0.16
N PHE A 35 -16.53 19.45 0.73
CA PHE A 35 -17.80 18.75 0.66
C PHE A 35 -18.24 18.26 2.06
N PRO A 36 -18.64 19.16 2.97
CA PRO A 36 -18.90 18.80 4.38
C PRO A 36 -20.06 17.81 4.59
N ASN A 37 -20.97 17.70 3.62
CA ASN A 37 -22.13 16.79 3.66
C ASN A 37 -21.96 15.56 2.76
N ALA A 38 -20.76 15.28 2.26
CA ALA A 38 -20.51 14.14 1.40
C ALA A 38 -20.62 12.81 2.15
N ASP A 39 -21.17 11.81 1.50
CA ASP A 39 -21.10 10.43 1.97
C ASP A 39 -19.70 9.87 1.69
N LEU A 40 -18.91 9.73 2.74
CA LEU A 40 -17.54 9.22 2.65
C LEU A 40 -17.48 7.70 2.43
N THR A 41 -18.60 7.00 2.43
CA THR A 41 -18.69 5.56 2.16
C THR A 41 -18.96 5.26 0.68
N ASP A 42 -19.28 6.28 -0.12
CA ASP A 42 -19.42 6.15 -1.58
C ASP A 42 -18.03 6.13 -2.23
N ASP A 43 -17.52 4.93 -2.52
CA ASP A 43 -16.21 4.72 -3.13
C ASP A 43 -16.05 5.46 -4.47
N LYS A 44 -17.12 5.57 -5.26
CA LYS A 44 -17.06 6.24 -6.57
C LYS A 44 -16.93 7.74 -6.40
N PHE A 45 -17.80 8.34 -5.59
CA PHE A 45 -17.73 9.77 -5.27
C PHE A 45 -16.38 10.12 -4.65
N MET A 46 -15.94 9.34 -3.65
CA MET A 46 -14.67 9.58 -2.98
C MET A 46 -13.49 9.48 -3.94
N THR A 47 -13.46 8.47 -4.82
CA THR A 47 -12.38 8.33 -5.81
C THR A 47 -12.32 9.56 -6.73
N GLU A 48 -13.46 10.04 -7.26
CA GLU A 48 -13.51 11.23 -8.11
C GLU A 48 -12.97 12.46 -7.38
N LYS A 49 -13.43 12.72 -6.16
CA LYS A 49 -13.02 13.90 -5.39
C LYS A 49 -11.57 13.82 -4.88
N ILE A 50 -11.08 12.63 -4.62
CA ILE A 50 -9.66 12.40 -4.30
C ILE A 50 -8.78 12.68 -5.51
N LEU A 51 -9.18 12.25 -6.71
CA LEU A 51 -8.43 12.53 -7.95
C LEU A 51 -8.40 14.03 -8.26
N GLU A 52 -9.54 14.73 -8.18
CA GLU A 52 -9.60 16.19 -8.33
C GLU A 52 -8.67 16.90 -7.32
N THR A 53 -8.70 16.47 -6.07
CA THR A 53 -7.83 17.02 -5.03
C THR A 53 -6.35 16.73 -5.31
N ALA A 54 -6.06 15.52 -5.80
CA ALA A 54 -4.70 15.11 -6.12
C ALA A 54 -4.09 15.92 -7.26
N GLU A 55 -4.86 16.30 -8.28
CA GLU A 55 -4.41 17.20 -9.35
C GLU A 55 -3.97 18.55 -8.80
N VAL A 56 -4.77 19.14 -7.92
CA VAL A 56 -4.43 20.44 -7.30
C VAL A 56 -3.17 20.33 -6.43
N VAL A 57 -3.03 19.26 -5.67
CA VAL A 57 -1.84 19.03 -4.84
C VAL A 57 -0.61 18.75 -5.70
N GLN A 58 -0.74 17.97 -6.77
CA GLN A 58 0.30 17.71 -7.76
C GLN A 58 0.84 19.00 -8.38
N ASP A 59 -0.06 19.88 -8.85
CA ASP A 59 0.30 21.17 -9.41
C ASP A 59 1.04 22.06 -8.41
N TYR A 60 0.58 22.07 -7.17
CA TYR A 60 1.25 22.82 -6.11
C TYR A 60 2.67 22.29 -5.84
N ILE A 61 2.85 20.98 -5.82
CA ILE A 61 4.18 20.36 -5.60
C ILE A 61 5.09 20.65 -6.79
N ASN A 62 4.62 20.48 -8.03
CA ASN A 62 5.41 20.72 -9.23
C ASN A 62 5.87 22.20 -9.32
N LYS A 63 4.99 23.16 -9.04
CA LYS A 63 5.36 24.59 -8.91
C LYS A 63 6.38 24.82 -7.79
N SER A 64 6.33 24.05 -6.72
CA SER A 64 7.32 24.12 -5.64
C SER A 64 8.69 23.60 -6.08
N TYR A 65 8.75 22.62 -6.99
CA TYR A 65 9.99 22.15 -7.59
C TYR A 65 10.66 23.21 -8.47
N ASP A 66 9.90 24.00 -9.25
CA ASP A 66 10.43 25.13 -10.02
C ASP A 66 11.14 26.14 -9.11
N LEU A 67 10.47 26.49 -8.00
CA LEU A 67 11.03 27.42 -7.01
C LEU A 67 12.26 26.85 -6.31
N PHE A 68 12.23 25.57 -5.98
CA PHE A 68 13.35 24.87 -5.34
C PHE A 68 14.56 24.81 -6.28
N ALA A 69 14.37 24.40 -7.53
CA ALA A 69 15.41 24.31 -8.53
C ALA A 69 16.11 25.67 -8.74
N LYS A 70 15.32 26.73 -8.90
CA LYS A 70 15.85 28.10 -9.09
C LYS A 70 16.55 28.64 -7.85
N LYS A 71 15.93 28.48 -6.67
CA LYS A 71 16.43 29.12 -5.43
C LYS A 71 17.59 28.36 -4.79
N PHE A 72 17.57 27.04 -4.82
CA PHE A 72 18.54 26.21 -4.08
C PHE A 72 19.57 25.53 -4.97
N LEU A 73 19.20 25.18 -6.21
CA LEU A 73 20.09 24.53 -7.15
C LEU A 73 20.68 25.50 -8.19
N ASN A 74 20.13 26.70 -8.27
CA ASN A 74 20.52 27.73 -9.25
C ASN A 74 20.45 27.23 -10.71
N ILE A 75 19.39 26.49 -11.03
CA ILE A 75 19.10 25.97 -12.36
C ILE A 75 17.72 26.43 -12.80
N ASP A 76 17.58 26.82 -14.07
CA ASP A 76 16.32 27.27 -14.67
C ASP A 76 15.51 26.11 -15.29
N GLU A 77 16.17 25.02 -15.69
CA GLU A 77 15.53 23.83 -16.24
C GLU A 77 15.83 22.61 -15.39
N HIS A 78 14.79 21.86 -15.03
CA HIS A 78 14.91 20.61 -14.27
C HIS A 78 13.94 19.56 -14.80
N ARG A 79 14.05 18.32 -14.27
CA ARG A 79 13.20 17.16 -14.63
C ARG A 79 12.40 16.64 -13.44
N PHE A 80 12.28 17.44 -12.38
CA PHE A 80 11.44 17.05 -11.26
C PHE A 80 9.97 17.16 -11.68
N ASP A 81 9.26 16.07 -11.63
CA ASP A 81 7.85 15.99 -11.96
C ASP A 81 7.22 14.91 -11.07
N ILE A 82 6.22 15.30 -10.28
CA ILE A 82 5.45 14.35 -9.48
C ILE A 82 4.08 14.17 -10.14
N LYS A 83 3.60 12.93 -10.16
CA LYS A 83 2.28 12.56 -10.71
C LYS A 83 1.49 11.77 -9.69
N GLN A 84 0.17 11.97 -9.71
CA GLN A 84 -0.74 11.10 -9.01
C GLN A 84 -0.62 9.68 -9.60
N GLU A 85 -0.40 8.70 -8.77
CA GLU A 85 -0.17 7.32 -9.18
C GLU A 85 -1.38 6.44 -8.84
N CYS A 86 -1.74 6.34 -7.56
CA CYS A 86 -2.85 5.49 -7.18
C CYS A 86 -3.71 6.10 -6.07
N VAL A 87 -4.96 5.63 -5.97
CA VAL A 87 -5.86 5.88 -4.86
C VAL A 87 -6.11 4.57 -4.14
N ALA A 88 -5.83 4.55 -2.85
CA ALA A 88 -6.15 3.44 -1.96
C ALA A 88 -7.31 3.84 -1.03
N LYS A 89 -8.32 2.96 -0.89
CA LYS A 89 -9.42 3.17 0.07
C LYS A 89 -8.98 2.91 1.50
N SER A 90 -8.02 2.03 1.68
CA SER A 90 -7.44 1.71 3.00
C SER A 90 -5.99 1.28 2.83
N ALA A 91 -5.21 1.48 3.88
CA ALA A 91 -3.83 1.05 3.89
C ALA A 91 -3.33 0.78 5.32
N PHE A 92 -2.34 -0.10 5.42
CA PHE A 92 -1.74 -0.54 6.67
C PHE A 92 -0.22 -0.46 6.57
N TRP A 93 0.39 0.43 7.33
CA TRP A 93 1.85 0.60 7.39
C TRP A 93 2.41 -0.04 8.66
N VAL A 94 3.31 -1.02 8.50
CA VAL A 94 4.02 -1.67 9.61
C VAL A 94 5.29 -0.91 9.94
N THR A 95 6.09 -0.61 8.91
CA THR A 95 7.33 0.15 9.00
C THR A 95 7.77 0.58 7.59
N LYS A 96 8.89 1.30 7.50
CA LYS A 96 9.46 1.73 6.22
C LYS A 96 9.58 0.55 5.25
N LYS A 97 9.06 0.71 4.03
CA LYS A 97 9.04 -0.30 2.95
C LYS A 97 8.28 -1.59 3.27
N ARG A 98 7.43 -1.59 4.31
CA ARG A 98 6.61 -2.74 4.70
C ARG A 98 5.18 -2.29 4.96
N TYR A 99 4.33 -2.43 3.96
CA TYR A 99 2.93 -2.00 4.02
C TYR A 99 2.04 -2.81 3.08
N GLY A 100 0.75 -2.72 3.28
CA GLY A 100 -0.29 -3.20 2.38
C GLY A 100 -1.32 -2.10 2.14
N GLN A 101 -1.83 -2.03 0.92
CA GLN A 101 -2.85 -1.07 0.54
C GLN A 101 -3.88 -1.68 -0.39
N TRP A 102 -5.13 -1.26 -0.23
CA TRP A 102 -6.22 -1.67 -1.10
C TRP A 102 -6.47 -0.59 -2.15
N ILE A 103 -5.94 -0.82 -3.35
CA ILE A 103 -5.98 0.14 -4.45
C ILE A 103 -7.30 0.03 -5.19
N ILE A 104 -7.98 1.16 -5.38
CA ILE A 104 -9.23 1.28 -6.11
C ILE A 104 -9.11 2.06 -7.42
N ASN A 105 -8.02 2.80 -7.58
CA ASN A 105 -7.66 3.46 -8.84
C ASN A 105 -6.13 3.45 -9.02
N ASP A 106 -5.66 3.10 -10.19
CA ASP A 106 -4.24 3.02 -10.55
C ASP A 106 -4.02 3.71 -11.90
N GLY A 107 -3.35 4.86 -11.90
CA GLY A 107 -3.10 5.66 -13.09
C GLY A 107 -4.37 6.08 -13.84
N GLY A 108 -5.47 6.35 -13.14
CA GLY A 108 -6.77 6.70 -13.74
C GLY A 108 -7.66 5.48 -14.06
N ILE A 109 -7.15 4.26 -13.92
CA ILE A 109 -7.90 3.02 -14.20
C ILE A 109 -8.52 2.50 -12.91
N VAL A 110 -9.84 2.33 -12.90
CA VAL A 110 -10.56 1.72 -11.77
C VAL A 110 -10.12 0.27 -11.61
N CYS A 111 -9.76 -0.10 -10.41
CA CYS A 111 -9.33 -1.47 -10.05
C CYS A 111 -9.81 -1.82 -8.64
N ASP A 112 -9.63 -3.05 -8.25
CA ASP A 112 -9.89 -3.55 -6.91
C ASP A 112 -8.82 -4.57 -6.58
N ARG A 113 -7.70 -4.11 -6.03
CA ARG A 113 -6.56 -4.99 -5.78
C ARG A 113 -5.80 -4.66 -4.51
N LEU A 114 -5.32 -5.70 -3.87
CA LEU A 114 -4.37 -5.60 -2.78
C LEU A 114 -2.94 -5.44 -3.35
N ASP A 115 -2.27 -4.36 -3.00
CA ASP A 115 -0.85 -4.15 -3.25
C ASP A 115 -0.07 -4.25 -1.94
N VAL A 116 0.95 -5.11 -1.91
CA VAL A 116 1.71 -5.41 -0.70
C VAL A 116 3.20 -5.27 -0.97
N LYS A 117 3.87 -4.49 -0.14
CA LYS A 117 5.32 -4.28 -0.22
C LYS A 117 6.01 -4.76 1.04
N GLY A 118 7.06 -5.54 0.86
CA GLY A 118 8.00 -5.94 1.90
C GLY A 118 7.48 -6.82 3.04
N LEU A 119 6.19 -7.18 3.05
CA LEU A 119 5.64 -8.14 4.01
C LEU A 119 5.98 -9.58 3.59
N ASP A 120 5.98 -10.50 4.55
CA ASP A 120 6.39 -11.88 4.30
C ASP A 120 5.44 -12.64 3.35
N ILE A 121 4.19 -12.20 3.23
CA ILE A 121 3.19 -12.77 2.33
C ILE A 121 3.60 -12.71 0.85
N VAL A 122 4.47 -11.77 0.45
CA VAL A 122 4.95 -11.67 -0.95
C VAL A 122 6.21 -12.49 -1.20
N ARG A 123 6.79 -13.13 -0.19
CA ARG A 123 8.02 -13.93 -0.32
C ARG A 123 7.70 -15.32 -0.86
N SER A 124 8.37 -15.70 -1.94
CA SER A 124 8.23 -17.04 -2.53
C SER A 124 8.71 -18.18 -1.60
N SER A 125 9.58 -17.88 -0.63
CA SER A 125 10.05 -18.82 0.38
C SER A 125 9.10 -19.02 1.56
N PHE A 126 7.95 -18.35 1.56
CA PHE A 126 6.93 -18.52 2.60
C PHE A 126 5.93 -19.62 2.21
N PRO A 127 5.46 -20.47 3.15
CA PRO A 127 4.56 -21.58 2.82
C PRO A 127 3.28 -21.10 2.11
N PRO A 128 2.81 -21.79 1.07
CA PRO A 128 1.62 -21.37 0.30
C PRO A 128 0.38 -21.17 1.16
N ALA A 129 0.09 -22.11 2.07
CA ALA A 129 -1.07 -22.01 2.97
C ALA A 129 -0.98 -20.79 3.90
N MET A 130 0.20 -20.49 4.44
CA MET A 130 0.43 -19.30 5.28
C MET A 130 0.28 -18.02 4.49
N ARG A 131 0.77 -17.97 3.24
CA ARG A 131 0.57 -16.79 2.39
C ARG A 131 -0.91 -16.51 2.14
N LYS A 132 -1.68 -17.57 1.87
CA LYS A 132 -3.13 -17.46 1.66
C LYS A 132 -3.83 -16.91 2.89
N LEU A 133 -3.55 -17.48 4.08
CA LEU A 133 -4.10 -16.98 5.34
C LEU A 133 -3.75 -15.52 5.57
N MET A 134 -2.46 -15.17 5.51
CA MET A 134 -2.02 -13.79 5.80
C MET A 134 -2.56 -12.78 4.78
N THR A 135 -2.76 -13.19 3.52
CA THR A 135 -3.41 -12.33 2.53
C THR A 135 -4.87 -12.08 2.89
N GLY A 136 -5.61 -13.13 3.29
CA GLY A 136 -6.99 -13.00 3.78
C GLY A 136 -7.07 -12.08 5.00
N VAL A 137 -6.27 -12.35 6.03
CA VAL A 137 -6.21 -11.51 7.25
C VAL A 137 -5.89 -10.05 6.92
N LEU A 138 -4.96 -9.78 6.00
CA LEU A 138 -4.66 -8.41 5.60
C LEU A 138 -5.84 -7.75 4.87
N GLN A 139 -6.56 -8.50 4.01
CA GLN A 139 -7.79 -8.01 3.37
C GLN A 139 -8.87 -7.69 4.39
N ASP A 140 -9.05 -8.53 5.40
CA ASP A 140 -10.03 -8.35 6.47
C ASP A 140 -9.69 -7.10 7.32
N ILE A 141 -8.42 -6.92 7.68
CA ILE A 141 -7.95 -5.70 8.38
C ILE A 141 -8.24 -4.45 7.54
N LEU A 142 -7.89 -4.48 6.25
CA LEU A 142 -8.12 -3.35 5.35
C LEU A 142 -9.60 -3.12 5.04
N GLY A 143 -10.43 -4.15 5.15
CA GLY A 143 -11.89 -4.12 5.03
C GLY A 143 -12.63 -3.74 6.31
N ASN A 144 -11.90 -3.46 7.42
CA ASN A 144 -12.49 -3.22 8.75
C ASN A 144 -13.36 -4.36 9.28
N VAL A 145 -13.02 -5.61 8.94
CA VAL A 145 -13.63 -6.79 9.57
C VAL A 145 -13.30 -6.80 11.06
N ASP A 146 -14.25 -7.18 11.88
CA ASP A 146 -14.05 -7.24 13.32
C ASP A 146 -12.99 -8.26 13.73
N LYS A 147 -12.33 -7.99 14.85
CA LYS A 147 -11.22 -8.81 15.33
C LYS A 147 -11.62 -10.26 15.63
N ASP A 148 -12.83 -10.47 16.14
CA ASP A 148 -13.26 -11.80 16.57
C ASP A 148 -13.45 -12.72 15.37
N SER A 149 -14.00 -12.20 14.25
CA SER A 149 -14.08 -12.93 12.98
C SER A 149 -12.69 -13.28 12.42
N ILE A 150 -11.73 -12.38 12.49
CA ILE A 150 -10.34 -12.64 12.06
C ILE A 150 -9.70 -13.74 12.95
N ASP A 151 -9.91 -13.66 14.26
CA ASP A 151 -9.40 -14.67 15.20
C ASP A 151 -10.02 -16.05 14.96
N GLU A 152 -11.31 -16.13 14.62
CA GLU A 152 -11.98 -17.38 14.23
C GLU A 152 -11.36 -18.01 12.98
N ASP A 153 -11.09 -17.22 11.95
CA ASP A 153 -10.45 -17.71 10.73
C ASP A 153 -9.02 -18.23 10.98
N ILE A 154 -8.26 -17.54 11.83
CA ILE A 154 -6.93 -18.00 12.26
C ILE A 154 -7.03 -19.33 13.03
N LEU A 155 -8.00 -19.46 13.93
CA LEU A 155 -8.22 -20.68 14.69
C LEU A 155 -8.66 -21.86 13.81
N LYS A 156 -9.51 -21.59 12.83
CA LYS A 156 -9.93 -22.57 11.82
C LYS A 156 -8.74 -23.06 11.01
N PHE A 157 -7.95 -22.13 10.48
CA PHE A 157 -6.73 -22.47 9.74
C PHE A 157 -5.75 -23.31 10.58
N LYS A 158 -5.57 -22.99 11.86
CA LYS A 158 -4.72 -23.78 12.77
C LYS A 158 -5.17 -25.24 12.91
N LYS A 159 -6.48 -25.49 12.81
CA LYS A 159 -7.03 -26.86 12.83
C LYS A 159 -6.78 -27.56 11.48
N GLU A 160 -7.01 -26.84 10.38
CA GLU A 160 -6.85 -27.36 9.01
C GLU A 160 -5.39 -27.72 8.69
N MET A 161 -4.43 -26.96 9.21
CA MET A 161 -2.99 -27.25 9.04
C MET A 161 -2.60 -28.67 9.46
N LYS A 162 -3.30 -29.27 10.43
CA LYS A 162 -2.97 -30.62 10.93
C LYS A 162 -3.22 -31.71 9.89
N THR A 163 -4.08 -31.45 8.91
CA THR A 163 -4.48 -32.37 7.84
C THR A 163 -4.08 -31.87 6.44
N SER A 164 -3.40 -30.72 6.38
CA SER A 164 -2.96 -30.14 5.11
C SER A 164 -1.83 -30.95 4.47
N ASP A 165 -1.76 -30.89 3.14
CA ASP A 165 -0.63 -31.48 2.41
C ASP A 165 0.68 -30.80 2.84
N ILE A 166 1.74 -31.59 2.94
CA ILE A 166 3.06 -31.10 3.32
C ILE A 166 3.58 -30.03 2.32
N GLN A 167 3.20 -30.12 1.05
CA GLN A 167 3.58 -29.13 0.02
C GLN A 167 3.00 -27.74 0.30
N ASP A 168 1.85 -27.67 0.97
CA ASP A 168 1.20 -26.39 1.30
C ASP A 168 1.77 -25.73 2.55
N ILE A 169 2.29 -26.53 3.48
CA ILE A 169 2.77 -26.06 4.79
C ILE A 169 4.29 -26.02 4.91
N ALA A 170 5.02 -26.70 4.02
CA ALA A 170 6.48 -26.70 4.03
C ALA A 170 7.05 -25.36 3.53
N LEU A 171 8.25 -25.03 4.00
CA LEU A 171 9.01 -23.87 3.51
C LEU A 171 9.60 -24.18 2.13
N PRO A 172 9.15 -23.51 1.05
CA PRO A 172 9.70 -23.71 -0.27
C PRO A 172 11.17 -23.25 -0.31
N THR A 173 12.06 -24.11 -0.75
CA THR A 173 13.49 -23.81 -0.87
C THR A 173 13.94 -23.93 -2.32
N GLY A 174 14.48 -22.83 -2.87
CA GLY A 174 15.04 -22.82 -4.21
C GLY A 174 16.36 -23.57 -4.28
N VAL A 175 16.44 -24.60 -5.14
CA VAL A 175 17.66 -25.35 -5.37
C VAL A 175 18.31 -24.90 -6.68
N ARG A 176 19.56 -24.42 -6.61
CA ARG A 176 20.37 -24.04 -7.78
C ARG A 176 21.34 -25.16 -8.16
N LYS A 177 21.60 -25.34 -9.47
CA LYS A 177 22.56 -26.34 -9.98
C LYS A 177 22.21 -27.77 -9.52
N LEU A 178 21.02 -28.23 -9.85
CA LEU A 178 20.51 -29.58 -9.53
C LEU A 178 21.50 -30.71 -9.85
N THR A 179 22.33 -30.56 -10.86
CA THR A 179 23.36 -31.53 -11.24
C THR A 179 24.40 -31.81 -10.15
N LYS A 180 24.55 -30.88 -9.16
CA LYS A 180 25.42 -31.10 -7.99
C LYS A 180 24.82 -32.06 -6.96
N PHE A 181 23.53 -32.36 -7.07
CA PHE A 181 22.77 -33.15 -6.11
C PHE A 181 22.27 -34.46 -6.68
N LYS A 182 22.93 -34.99 -7.76
CA LYS A 182 22.51 -36.24 -8.41
C LYS A 182 22.31 -37.40 -7.44
N ASP A 183 23.16 -37.46 -6.41
CA ASP A 183 23.15 -38.56 -5.42
C ASP A 183 22.99 -38.06 -3.97
N LYS A 184 22.58 -36.79 -3.77
CA LYS A 184 22.46 -36.20 -2.43
C LYS A 184 21.26 -35.25 -2.35
N THR A 185 20.48 -35.36 -1.28
CA THR A 185 19.44 -34.41 -0.98
C THR A 185 20.02 -33.02 -0.68
N PRO A 186 19.50 -31.94 -1.29
CA PRO A 186 19.90 -30.58 -0.93
C PRO A 186 19.64 -30.29 0.56
N ARG A 187 20.52 -29.53 1.20
CA ARG A 187 20.27 -29.11 2.58
C ARG A 187 19.02 -28.23 2.63
N GLY A 188 18.09 -28.54 3.50
CA GLY A 188 16.81 -27.85 3.68
C GLY A 188 15.67 -28.34 2.79
N ALA A 189 15.85 -29.45 2.10
CA ALA A 189 14.79 -30.17 1.43
C ALA A 189 14.13 -31.18 2.39
#